data_ab7fe88a1590ad5cd37f240b522ad37f
#
_entry.id   ab7fe88a1590ad5cd37f240b522ad37f
#
_cell.length_a   1.000
_cell.length_b   1.000
_cell.length_c   1.000
_cell.angle_alpha   90.00
_cell.angle_beta   90.00
_cell.angle_gamma   90.00
#
_symmetry.space_group_name_H-M   'P 1'
#
loop_
_entity.id
_entity.type
_entity.pdbx_description
1 polymer ?
#
loop_
_entity_poly.entity_id
_entity_poly.type
_entity_poly.pdbx_seq_one_letter_code
_entity_poly.pdbx_strand_id
1 'polypeptide(L)'
;MARYKAQRTSYKEGSYALELSCALCLVPCAFPPTFGYMNINRKVLTLDEFTIQQLRNFPKATGELSSLLRDIGLASKRVNVEVNKAGLVDILGDEGSVNVQGEDVKKLDVYANNQFLGALKHGIACAGLGSEELDDVVIFDDEVSNNSKYVVLIDPLDGSGNIDVNVSIGTIFSVYRRQSEIGKPCTKEDFLQPGKNQVAAGYVVYGSSTMLVYATRRGVNGFTLDPSIGEFCLSHPDIKCPESGKIYSVNHGNFFQYAENVRAYINRCQKKTKTDGGPYTQRYIGSMVSDVHRNLIKGGIFMYPGTIDRPKGKLRLLYECNPFAFINEVAGGKATDGKQRILDIQPTQLHQRTPFFIGSKLMMGELEECLANNC
;
A
#
# COMPACT_ATOMS: atom_id res chain seq x y z
N MET A 1 -32.74 7.28 42.76
CA MET A 1 -32.63 5.85 43.05
C MET A 1 -33.91 5.16 42.58
N ALA A 2 -33.88 4.49 41.45
CA ALA A 2 -35.01 3.72 40.92
C ALA A 2 -34.71 2.21 41.09
N ARG A 3 -35.61 1.51 41.78
CA ARG A 3 -35.51 0.06 42.01
C ARG A 3 -36.09 -0.70 40.82
N TYR A 4 -35.30 -1.61 40.28
CA TYR A 4 -35.75 -2.58 39.25
C TYR A 4 -36.51 -3.75 39.96
N LYS A 5 -37.72 -4.06 39.49
CA LYS A 5 -38.41 -5.33 39.77
C LYS A 5 -38.39 -6.16 38.50
N ALA A 6 -37.72 -7.31 38.54
CA ALA A 6 -37.83 -8.33 37.51
C ALA A 6 -38.94 -9.33 37.89
N GLN A 7 -39.92 -9.56 37.02
CA GLN A 7 -40.82 -10.68 37.11
C GLN A 7 -40.38 -11.79 36.16
N ARG A 8 -40.17 -12.96 36.72
CA ARG A 8 -39.91 -14.20 35.96
C ARG A 8 -41.27 -14.82 35.57
N THR A 9 -41.48 -15.03 34.30
CA THR A 9 -42.50 -15.94 33.79
C THR A 9 -41.83 -17.14 33.11
N SER A 10 -42.47 -18.30 33.27
CA SER A 10 -41.98 -19.65 33.01
C SER A 10 -41.71 -19.96 31.54
N TYR A 11 -40.71 -20.82 31.34
CA TYR A 11 -40.17 -21.33 30.08
C TYR A 11 -41.18 -22.05 29.20
N LYS A 12 -41.21 -21.73 27.89
CA LYS A 12 -41.32 -22.66 26.77
C LYS A 12 -40.31 -22.23 25.70
N GLU A 13 -39.69 -23.23 25.11
CA GLU A 13 -38.55 -23.10 24.20
C GLU A 13 -38.73 -22.09 23.06
N GLY A 14 -37.71 -21.24 22.86
CA GLY A 14 -37.42 -20.78 21.51
C GLY A 14 -37.27 -19.29 21.23
N SER A 15 -37.36 -18.32 22.15
CA SER A 15 -36.87 -16.96 21.84
C SER A 15 -36.87 -16.05 23.06
N TYR A 16 -35.74 -15.44 23.36
CA TYR A 16 -35.67 -14.36 24.34
C TYR A 16 -35.94 -13.04 23.65
N ALA A 17 -37.05 -12.39 23.93
CA ALA A 17 -37.28 -10.98 23.68
C ALA A 17 -37.15 -10.23 25.00
N LEU A 18 -36.17 -9.33 25.12
CA LEU A 18 -36.07 -8.37 26.20
C LEU A 18 -36.91 -7.13 25.82
N GLU A 19 -38.10 -6.96 26.41
CA GLU A 19 -38.81 -5.70 26.34
C GLU A 19 -38.31 -4.76 27.46
N LEU A 20 -37.64 -3.69 27.05
CA LEU A 20 -37.30 -2.55 27.89
C LEU A 20 -38.38 -1.49 27.73
N SER A 21 -39.27 -1.35 28.73
CA SER A 21 -40.19 -0.23 28.78
C SER A 21 -39.62 0.94 29.57
N CYS A 22 -39.46 2.09 28.91
CA CYS A 22 -39.09 3.34 29.57
C CYS A 22 -40.35 4.09 30.04
N ALA A 23 -40.48 4.33 31.34
CA ALA A 23 -41.67 4.93 31.98
C ALA A 23 -41.90 6.42 31.66
N LEU A 24 -41.17 7.00 30.71
CA LEU A 24 -41.28 8.42 30.34
C LEU A 24 -41.61 8.66 28.85
N CYS A 25 -41.87 7.63 28.06
CA CYS A 25 -42.27 7.81 26.65
C CYS A 25 -43.61 7.14 26.37
N LEU A 26 -44.64 7.93 26.14
CA LEU A 26 -45.99 7.49 25.72
C LEU A 26 -46.08 7.11 24.22
N VAL A 27 -44.96 6.89 23.54
CA VAL A 27 -44.91 6.46 22.15
C VAL A 27 -44.16 5.13 22.08
N PRO A 28 -44.71 4.06 21.49
CA PRO A 28 -43.99 2.82 21.30
C PRO A 28 -42.88 3.06 20.29
N CYS A 29 -41.59 3.06 20.74
CA CYS A 29 -40.44 3.02 19.87
C CYS A 29 -40.39 1.65 19.19
N ALA A 30 -40.95 1.55 18.01
CA ALA A 30 -40.72 0.44 17.11
C ALA A 30 -39.30 0.58 16.55
N PHE A 31 -38.32 -0.04 17.19
CA PHE A 31 -37.02 -0.29 16.53
C PHE A 31 -37.28 -1.33 15.44
N PRO A 32 -36.88 -1.07 14.19
CA PRO A 32 -36.96 -2.10 13.18
C PRO A 32 -36.04 -3.27 13.58
N PRO A 33 -36.46 -4.53 13.48
CA PRO A 33 -35.64 -5.68 13.78
C PRO A 33 -34.71 -5.96 12.62
N THR A 34 -33.67 -5.13 12.48
CA THR A 34 -32.57 -5.38 11.53
C THR A 34 -31.23 -5.16 12.19
N PHE A 35 -31.00 -5.81 13.34
CA PHE A 35 -29.67 -6.38 13.56
C PHE A 35 -29.64 -7.62 12.65
N GLY A 36 -29.14 -7.43 11.44
CA GLY A 36 -28.81 -8.57 10.59
C GLY A 36 -27.89 -9.47 11.42
N TYR A 37 -28.29 -10.73 11.59
CA TYR A 37 -27.46 -11.75 12.18
C TYR A 37 -26.10 -11.65 11.49
N MET A 38 -25.07 -11.22 12.23
CA MET A 38 -23.69 -11.41 11.80
C MET A 38 -23.58 -12.89 11.47
N ASN A 39 -23.29 -13.19 10.23
CA ASN A 39 -23.15 -14.55 9.75
C ASN A 39 -21.90 -15.13 10.43
N ILE A 40 -22.08 -15.73 11.62
CA ILE A 40 -21.01 -16.27 12.49
C ILE A 40 -20.16 -17.33 11.78
N ASN A 41 -20.58 -17.78 10.61
CA ASN A 41 -19.89 -18.74 9.76
C ASN A 41 -18.95 -18.13 8.72
N ARG A 42 -18.70 -16.81 8.74
CA ARG A 42 -17.70 -16.25 7.84
C ARG A 42 -16.31 -16.62 8.37
N LYS A 43 -15.72 -17.66 7.83
CA LYS A 43 -14.34 -18.05 8.15
C LYS A 43 -13.43 -16.87 7.77
N VAL A 44 -12.96 -16.16 8.78
CA VAL A 44 -11.97 -15.10 8.61
C VAL A 44 -10.67 -15.77 8.21
N LEU A 45 -10.14 -15.44 7.03
CA LEU A 45 -8.90 -15.99 6.51
C LEU A 45 -7.77 -14.99 6.78
N THR A 46 -6.82 -15.36 7.63
CA THR A 46 -5.66 -14.51 7.92
C THR A 46 -4.64 -14.54 6.77
N LEU A 47 -3.72 -13.58 6.76
CA LEU A 47 -2.63 -13.53 5.78
C LEU A 47 -1.80 -14.82 5.81
N ASP A 48 -1.48 -15.33 6.99
CA ASP A 48 -0.73 -16.57 7.16
C ASP A 48 -1.51 -17.77 6.62
N GLU A 49 -2.77 -17.92 6.97
CA GLU A 49 -3.61 -19.01 6.44
C GLU A 49 -3.73 -18.93 4.91
N PHE A 50 -3.92 -17.72 4.38
CA PHE A 50 -4.00 -17.50 2.93
C PHE A 50 -2.69 -17.91 2.22
N THR A 51 -1.54 -17.48 2.73
CA THR A 51 -0.24 -17.81 2.11
C THR A 51 0.07 -19.30 2.21
N ILE A 52 -0.28 -19.96 3.33
CA ILE A 52 -0.16 -21.42 3.49
C ILE A 52 -1.07 -22.16 2.51
N GLN A 53 -2.32 -21.71 2.32
CA GLN A 53 -3.22 -22.30 1.32
C GLN A 53 -2.65 -22.17 -0.10
N GLN A 54 -2.05 -21.01 -0.42
CA GLN A 54 -1.37 -20.83 -1.71
C GLN A 54 -0.20 -21.81 -1.88
N LEU A 55 0.57 -22.09 -0.84
CA LEU A 55 1.68 -23.07 -0.89
C LEU A 55 1.21 -24.48 -1.26
N ARG A 56 0.02 -24.90 -0.79
CA ARG A 56 -0.54 -26.23 -1.14
C ARG A 56 -0.72 -26.43 -2.65
N ASN A 57 -0.90 -25.34 -3.40
CA ASN A 57 -1.01 -25.38 -4.85
C ASN A 57 0.36 -25.49 -5.55
N PHE A 58 1.47 -25.49 -4.78
CA PHE A 58 2.84 -25.46 -5.29
C PHE A 58 3.75 -26.43 -4.54
N PRO A 59 3.78 -27.72 -4.94
CA PRO A 59 4.56 -28.75 -4.25
C PRO A 59 6.08 -28.47 -4.15
N LYS A 60 6.61 -27.57 -4.99
CA LYS A 60 8.02 -27.17 -4.98
C LYS A 60 8.29 -25.85 -4.22
N ALA A 61 7.26 -25.21 -3.65
CA ALA A 61 7.44 -23.98 -2.88
C ALA A 61 7.99 -24.30 -1.49
N THR A 62 9.02 -23.58 -1.09
CA THR A 62 9.73 -23.78 0.19
C THR A 62 9.13 -22.99 1.35
N GLY A 63 8.12 -22.12 1.10
CA GLY A 63 7.48 -21.29 2.13
C GLY A 63 8.24 -20.01 2.46
N GLU A 64 9.44 -19.80 1.94
CA GLU A 64 10.26 -18.61 2.24
C GLU A 64 9.55 -17.29 1.96
N LEU A 65 8.85 -17.17 0.80
CA LEU A 65 8.08 -15.95 0.49
C LEU A 65 6.95 -15.71 1.51
N SER A 66 6.29 -16.77 1.97
CA SER A 66 5.24 -16.65 3.00
C SER A 66 5.82 -16.22 4.33
N SER A 67 7.01 -16.73 4.72
CA SER A 67 7.72 -16.28 5.91
C SER A 67 8.08 -14.80 5.81
N LEU A 68 8.62 -14.37 4.67
CA LEU A 68 8.98 -12.98 4.43
C LEU A 68 7.78 -12.02 4.51
N LEU A 69 6.63 -12.41 3.93
CA LEU A 69 5.40 -11.62 4.03
C LEU A 69 4.88 -11.54 5.47
N ARG A 70 5.03 -12.58 6.28
CA ARG A 70 4.72 -12.58 7.70
C ARG A 70 5.62 -11.61 8.47
N ASP A 71 6.93 -11.60 8.19
CA ASP A 71 7.89 -10.71 8.85
C ASP A 71 7.60 -9.23 8.51
N ILE A 72 7.26 -8.94 7.24
CA ILE A 72 6.77 -7.62 6.81
C ILE A 72 5.46 -7.27 7.52
N GLY A 73 4.51 -8.20 7.60
CA GLY A 73 3.24 -8.01 8.32
C GLY A 73 3.43 -7.70 9.80
N LEU A 74 4.38 -8.37 10.45
CA LEU A 74 4.74 -8.11 11.86
C LEU A 74 5.31 -6.70 12.04
N ALA A 75 6.27 -6.30 11.21
CA ALA A 75 6.83 -4.94 11.26
C ALA A 75 5.74 -3.88 11.02
N SER A 76 4.87 -4.10 10.04
CA SER A 76 3.74 -3.21 9.74
C SER A 76 2.77 -3.06 10.93
N LYS A 77 2.48 -4.15 11.65
CA LYS A 77 1.64 -4.09 12.87
C LYS A 77 2.29 -3.22 13.96
N ARG A 78 3.61 -3.32 14.14
CA ARG A 78 4.37 -2.50 15.10
C ARG A 78 4.35 -1.02 14.70
N VAL A 79 4.59 -0.72 13.43
CA VAL A 79 4.50 0.65 12.90
C VAL A 79 3.08 1.20 13.08
N ASN A 80 2.05 0.40 12.77
CA ASN A 80 0.64 0.79 12.95
C ASN A 80 0.31 1.19 14.40
N VAL A 81 0.86 0.48 15.38
CA VAL A 81 0.66 0.83 16.81
C VAL A 81 1.18 2.23 17.12
N GLU A 82 2.34 2.60 16.59
CA GLU A 82 2.92 3.91 16.83
C GLU A 82 2.24 5.01 16.00
N VAL A 83 1.89 4.74 14.73
CA VAL A 83 1.09 5.66 13.91
C VAL A 83 -0.22 6.03 14.61
N ASN A 84 -0.92 5.05 15.18
CA ASN A 84 -2.18 5.29 15.90
C ASN A 84 -2.01 6.05 17.23
N LYS A 85 -0.78 6.19 17.73
CA LYS A 85 -0.44 6.98 18.93
C LYS A 85 0.16 8.34 18.57
N ALA A 86 0.29 8.67 17.28
CA ALA A 86 0.82 9.96 16.86
C ALA A 86 0.08 11.10 17.57
N GLY A 87 0.83 12.01 18.18
CA GLY A 87 0.30 13.07 19.04
C GLY A 87 0.13 12.70 20.52
N LEU A 88 0.20 11.41 20.89
CA LEU A 88 0.16 10.97 22.30
C LEU A 88 1.54 10.62 22.86
N VAL A 89 2.49 10.29 21.97
CA VAL A 89 3.86 9.92 22.30
C VAL A 89 4.82 10.81 21.50
N ASP A 90 6.07 10.93 21.95
CA ASP A 90 7.10 11.75 21.30
C ASP A 90 7.69 11.06 20.05
N ILE A 91 6.85 10.84 19.06
CA ILE A 91 7.20 10.30 17.74
C ILE A 91 6.89 11.26 16.58
N LEU A 92 6.29 12.43 16.90
CA LEU A 92 6.06 13.51 15.96
C LEU A 92 7.28 14.42 15.86
N GLY A 93 7.39 15.13 14.73
CA GLY A 93 8.47 16.07 14.48
C GLY A 93 9.72 15.44 13.90
N ASP A 94 10.69 16.31 13.64
CA ASP A 94 11.95 15.95 12.98
C ASP A 94 12.92 15.28 13.97
N GLU A 95 13.70 14.32 13.47
CA GLU A 95 14.81 13.72 14.24
C GLU A 95 16.01 14.65 14.36
N GLY A 96 15.96 15.80 13.68
CA GLY A 96 17.05 16.78 13.65
C GLY A 96 18.18 16.40 12.70
N SER A 97 17.94 15.43 11.83
CA SER A 97 18.85 15.00 10.78
C SER A 97 18.19 15.11 9.41
N VAL A 98 19.03 15.18 8.37
CA VAL A 98 18.61 15.17 6.96
C VAL A 98 19.13 13.89 6.35
N ASN A 99 18.29 13.17 5.60
CA ASN A 99 18.70 11.95 4.93
C ASN A 99 19.61 12.26 3.73
N VAL A 100 20.21 11.23 3.14
CA VAL A 100 21.11 11.36 1.97
C VAL A 100 20.48 12.02 0.76
N GLN A 101 19.16 12.16 0.77
CA GLN A 101 18.39 12.77 -0.31
C GLN A 101 18.07 14.25 -0.03
N GLY A 102 18.51 14.79 1.12
CA GLY A 102 18.28 16.17 1.53
C GLY A 102 16.85 16.41 2.04
N GLU A 103 16.18 15.39 2.54
CA GLU A 103 14.84 15.47 3.14
C GLU A 103 14.96 15.37 4.67
N ASP A 104 14.13 16.14 5.41
CA ASP A 104 14.08 16.08 6.86
C ASP A 104 13.54 14.71 7.30
N VAL A 105 14.30 14.03 8.16
CA VAL A 105 13.93 12.72 8.70
C VAL A 105 13.00 12.88 9.88
N LYS A 106 11.88 12.20 9.85
CA LYS A 106 10.95 12.15 10.98
C LYS A 106 11.34 11.03 11.94
N LYS A 107 11.08 11.21 13.22
CA LYS A 107 11.32 10.17 14.23
C LYS A 107 10.62 8.85 13.91
N LEU A 108 9.44 8.92 13.29
CA LEU A 108 8.67 7.74 12.91
C LEU A 108 9.27 7.03 11.69
N ASP A 109 9.96 7.74 10.77
CA ASP A 109 10.70 7.12 9.67
C ASP A 109 11.81 6.21 10.20
N VAL A 110 12.61 6.73 11.15
CA VAL A 110 13.67 5.97 11.83
C VAL A 110 13.10 4.75 12.55
N TYR A 111 11.99 4.95 13.28
CA TYR A 111 11.33 3.84 13.96
C TYR A 111 10.85 2.78 12.97
N ALA A 112 10.14 3.17 11.92
CA ALA A 112 9.62 2.26 10.92
C ALA A 112 10.76 1.49 10.23
N ASN A 113 11.80 2.18 9.78
CA ASN A 113 12.98 1.56 9.17
C ASN A 113 13.59 0.50 10.08
N ASN A 114 13.78 0.81 11.37
CA ASN A 114 14.34 -0.12 12.33
C ASN A 114 13.44 -1.34 12.58
N GLN A 115 12.09 -1.18 12.57
CA GLN A 115 11.18 -2.31 12.70
C GLN A 115 11.28 -3.27 11.51
N PHE A 116 11.31 -2.76 10.27
CA PHE A 116 11.46 -3.58 9.08
C PHE A 116 12.85 -4.22 9.00
N LEU A 117 13.91 -3.46 9.26
CA LEU A 117 15.28 -3.99 9.29
C LEU A 117 15.41 -5.12 10.30
N GLY A 118 14.91 -4.92 11.54
CA GLY A 118 14.95 -5.94 12.58
C GLY A 118 14.13 -7.18 12.22
N ALA A 119 12.90 -7.03 11.73
CA ALA A 119 12.05 -8.16 11.37
C ALA A 119 12.63 -8.99 10.21
N LEU A 120 13.16 -8.34 9.17
CA LEU A 120 13.76 -9.03 8.02
C LEU A 120 15.12 -9.67 8.35
N LYS A 121 15.94 -9.03 9.18
CA LYS A 121 17.24 -9.57 9.61
C LYS A 121 17.11 -10.80 10.50
N HIS A 122 16.11 -10.81 11.39
CA HIS A 122 15.86 -11.95 12.26
C HIS A 122 14.92 -13.00 11.64
N GLY A 123 14.38 -12.73 10.46
CA GLY A 123 13.64 -13.69 9.65
C GLY A 123 14.55 -14.72 8.97
N ILE A 124 13.94 -15.71 8.32
CA ILE A 124 14.67 -16.83 7.69
C ILE A 124 14.69 -16.75 6.16
N ALA A 125 14.19 -15.68 5.58
CA ALA A 125 13.91 -15.63 4.14
C ALA A 125 14.48 -14.39 3.42
N CYS A 126 15.28 -13.57 4.09
CA CYS A 126 15.84 -12.34 3.54
C CYS A 126 17.38 -12.36 3.58
N ALA A 127 18.01 -12.08 2.43
CA ALA A 127 19.46 -11.98 2.31
C ALA A 127 19.97 -10.55 2.52
N GLY A 128 19.11 -9.54 2.39
CA GLY A 128 19.46 -8.14 2.58
C GLY A 128 18.32 -7.19 2.26
N LEU A 129 18.48 -5.94 2.68
CA LEU A 129 17.50 -4.87 2.60
C LEU A 129 18.09 -3.63 1.92
N GLY A 130 17.36 -3.06 0.95
CA GLY A 130 17.54 -1.68 0.49
C GLY A 130 16.38 -0.83 0.98
N SER A 131 16.68 0.28 1.62
CA SER A 131 15.66 1.18 2.19
C SER A 131 15.84 2.61 1.69
N GLU A 132 14.76 3.37 1.63
CA GLU A 132 14.81 4.80 1.36
C GLU A 132 15.67 5.55 2.37
N GLU A 133 15.60 5.14 3.64
CA GLU A 133 16.24 5.79 4.78
C GLU A 133 17.72 5.43 4.96
N LEU A 134 18.28 4.58 4.09
CA LEU A 134 19.66 4.11 4.19
C LEU A 134 20.47 4.53 2.96
N ASP A 135 21.72 4.94 3.16
CA ASP A 135 22.63 5.37 2.08
C ASP A 135 22.91 4.27 1.07
N ASP A 136 23.00 3.03 1.53
CA ASP A 136 23.28 1.86 0.73
C ASP A 136 22.50 0.65 1.25
N VAL A 137 22.56 -0.45 0.51
CA VAL A 137 21.91 -1.71 0.90
C VAL A 137 22.57 -2.31 2.15
N VAL A 138 21.77 -2.93 2.99
CA VAL A 138 22.25 -3.73 4.13
C VAL A 138 22.27 -5.19 3.73
N ILE A 139 23.47 -5.75 3.66
CA ILE A 139 23.66 -7.18 3.40
C ILE A 139 23.66 -7.90 4.74
N PHE A 140 22.83 -8.94 4.85
CA PHE A 140 22.78 -9.78 6.05
C PHE A 140 23.78 -10.92 5.84
N ASP A 141 24.92 -10.88 6.57
CA ASP A 141 26.00 -11.84 6.42
C ASP A 141 26.04 -12.82 7.61
N ASP A 142 25.09 -13.74 7.57
CA ASP A 142 25.00 -14.89 8.47
C ASP A 142 24.56 -16.13 7.67
N GLU A 143 24.70 -17.31 8.26
CA GLU A 143 24.44 -18.59 7.57
C GLU A 143 23.01 -18.69 7.03
N VAL A 144 22.01 -18.21 7.77
CA VAL A 144 20.58 -18.27 7.38
C VAL A 144 20.35 -17.30 6.20
N SER A 145 20.80 -16.07 6.34
CA SER A 145 20.64 -15.03 5.32
C SER A 145 21.38 -15.37 4.03
N ASN A 146 22.59 -15.94 4.13
CA ASN A 146 23.37 -16.37 2.97
C ASN A 146 22.68 -17.49 2.18
N ASN A 147 21.86 -18.32 2.84
CA ASN A 147 21.05 -19.35 2.19
C ASN A 147 19.67 -18.84 1.72
N SER A 148 19.29 -17.61 2.06
CA SER A 148 18.00 -17.01 1.65
C SER A 148 18.00 -16.63 0.18
N LYS A 149 16.81 -16.77 -0.46
CA LYS A 149 16.65 -16.56 -1.92
C LYS A 149 16.23 -15.15 -2.30
N TYR A 150 15.86 -14.31 -1.33
CA TYR A 150 15.21 -13.03 -1.60
C TYR A 150 15.98 -11.87 -1.01
N VAL A 151 15.90 -10.74 -1.70
CA VAL A 151 16.25 -9.41 -1.21
C VAL A 151 15.00 -8.54 -1.23
N VAL A 152 14.93 -7.57 -0.33
CA VAL A 152 13.79 -6.67 -0.17
C VAL A 152 14.22 -5.24 -0.41
N LEU A 153 13.39 -4.48 -1.11
CA LEU A 153 13.49 -3.03 -1.24
C LEU A 153 12.25 -2.41 -0.60
N ILE A 154 12.43 -1.37 0.21
CA ILE A 154 11.36 -0.80 1.00
C ILE A 154 11.44 0.72 1.07
N ASP A 155 10.28 1.37 1.01
CA ASP A 155 10.03 2.68 1.60
C ASP A 155 9.29 2.41 2.93
N PRO A 156 9.95 2.62 4.06
CA PRO A 156 9.38 2.29 5.36
C PRO A 156 8.14 3.10 5.70
N LEU A 157 8.07 4.36 5.22
CA LEU A 157 6.98 5.25 5.57
C LEU A 157 6.72 6.35 4.51
N ASP A 158 6.14 5.96 3.35
CA ASP A 158 5.72 6.91 2.31
C ASP A 158 4.79 7.98 2.86
N GLY A 159 5.12 9.21 2.56
CA GLY A 159 4.31 10.37 2.94
C GLY A 159 4.48 10.81 4.39
N SER A 160 5.61 10.54 5.02
CA SER A 160 5.91 10.89 6.43
C SER A 160 5.66 12.36 6.78
N GLY A 161 5.82 13.29 5.84
CA GLY A 161 5.44 14.70 6.02
C GLY A 161 3.95 14.94 6.34
N ASN A 162 3.09 13.94 6.18
CA ASN A 162 1.66 14.01 6.50
C ASN A 162 1.32 13.57 7.93
N ILE A 163 2.28 13.02 8.68
CA ILE A 163 2.05 12.49 10.04
C ILE A 163 1.55 13.58 10.97
N ASP A 164 2.19 14.74 10.93
CA ASP A 164 1.92 15.87 11.83
C ASP A 164 0.50 16.46 11.64
N VAL A 165 -0.14 16.18 10.51
CA VAL A 165 -1.49 16.65 10.16
C VAL A 165 -2.51 15.51 10.05
N ASN A 166 -2.15 14.32 10.52
CA ASN A 166 -3.02 13.14 10.58
C ASN A 166 -3.63 12.74 9.23
N VAL A 167 -2.87 12.86 8.15
CA VAL A 167 -3.20 12.33 6.83
C VAL A 167 -2.58 10.96 6.66
N SER A 168 -3.30 10.04 6.01
CA SER A 168 -2.87 8.65 5.84
C SER A 168 -1.51 8.56 5.15
N ILE A 169 -0.67 7.71 5.69
CA ILE A 169 0.68 7.37 5.24
C ILE A 169 0.77 5.88 4.95
N GLY A 170 1.90 5.38 4.50
CA GLY A 170 2.02 3.95 4.23
C GLY A 170 3.44 3.45 4.12
N THR A 171 3.58 2.13 4.04
CA THR A 171 4.82 1.43 3.75
C THR A 171 4.72 0.82 2.36
N ILE A 172 5.80 0.83 1.58
CA ILE A 172 5.83 0.21 0.26
C ILE A 172 6.99 -0.79 0.23
N PHE A 173 6.79 -1.98 -0.34
CA PHE A 173 7.86 -2.97 -0.44
C PHE A 173 7.83 -3.74 -1.76
N SER A 174 9.00 -4.19 -2.17
CA SER A 174 9.19 -5.12 -3.28
C SER A 174 10.17 -6.22 -2.93
N VAL A 175 9.94 -7.40 -3.48
CA VAL A 175 10.71 -8.60 -3.24
C VAL A 175 11.29 -9.09 -4.54
N TYR A 176 12.60 -9.25 -4.60
CA TYR A 176 13.32 -9.78 -5.74
C TYR A 176 14.01 -11.09 -5.38
N ARG A 177 14.13 -11.96 -6.36
CA ARG A 177 15.01 -13.12 -6.21
C ARG A 177 16.44 -12.67 -6.42
N ARG A 178 17.35 -12.99 -5.50
CA ARG A 178 18.77 -12.71 -5.66
C ARG A 178 19.34 -13.49 -6.86
N GLN A 179 20.32 -12.90 -7.52
CA GLN A 179 21.03 -13.49 -8.66
C GLN A 179 22.40 -14.04 -8.25
N SER A 180 22.95 -13.54 -7.15
CA SER A 180 24.20 -14.04 -6.57
C SER A 180 24.06 -15.47 -6.04
N GLU A 181 25.19 -16.14 -5.86
CA GLU A 181 25.27 -17.55 -5.44
C GLU A 181 24.71 -17.73 -4.02
N ILE A 182 23.84 -18.74 -3.85
CA ILE A 182 23.30 -19.15 -2.55
C ILE A 182 24.44 -19.76 -1.71
N GLY A 183 24.45 -19.48 -0.40
CA GLY A 183 25.51 -19.86 0.52
C GLY A 183 26.61 -18.81 0.68
N LYS A 184 26.50 -17.68 -0.03
CA LYS A 184 27.38 -16.52 0.10
C LYS A 184 26.55 -15.27 0.39
N PRO A 185 27.13 -14.18 0.92
CA PRO A 185 26.45 -12.89 1.04
C PRO A 185 25.84 -12.44 -0.28
N CYS A 186 24.68 -11.81 -0.25
CA CYS A 186 24.11 -11.15 -1.43
C CYS A 186 24.96 -9.93 -1.82
N THR A 187 24.77 -9.43 -3.03
CA THR A 187 25.53 -8.28 -3.55
C THR A 187 24.58 -7.11 -3.88
N LYS A 188 25.16 -5.93 -4.11
CA LYS A 188 24.37 -4.74 -4.48
C LYS A 188 23.59 -4.94 -5.78
N GLU A 189 24.12 -5.71 -6.71
CA GLU A 189 23.51 -6.04 -7.99
C GLU A 189 22.20 -6.83 -7.82
N ASP A 190 22.05 -7.58 -6.72
CA ASP A 190 20.82 -8.29 -6.40
C ASP A 190 19.63 -7.35 -6.21
N PHE A 191 19.88 -6.09 -5.85
CA PHE A 191 18.84 -5.07 -5.65
C PHE A 191 18.62 -4.22 -6.92
N LEU A 192 19.63 -4.08 -7.78
CA LEU A 192 19.56 -3.25 -8.98
C LEU A 192 18.95 -4.01 -10.16
N GLN A 193 17.76 -4.56 -9.97
CA GLN A 193 17.03 -5.32 -11.00
C GLN A 193 15.85 -4.52 -11.55
N PRO A 194 15.50 -4.70 -12.84
CA PRO A 194 14.30 -4.07 -13.40
C PRO A 194 13.04 -4.59 -12.72
N GLY A 195 12.01 -3.73 -12.61
CA GLY A 195 10.79 -4.02 -11.89
C GLY A 195 10.04 -5.27 -12.33
N LYS A 196 10.19 -5.69 -13.60
CA LYS A 196 9.63 -6.94 -14.11
C LYS A 196 10.17 -8.22 -13.45
N ASN A 197 11.30 -8.15 -12.76
CA ASN A 197 11.89 -9.27 -12.04
C ASN A 197 11.34 -9.45 -10.62
N GLN A 198 10.47 -8.56 -10.15
CA GLN A 198 9.81 -8.72 -8.86
C GLN A 198 9.05 -10.06 -8.79
N VAL A 199 9.19 -10.75 -7.66
CA VAL A 199 8.43 -11.97 -7.35
C VAL A 199 7.17 -11.65 -6.58
N ALA A 200 7.21 -10.59 -5.79
CA ALA A 200 6.10 -9.99 -5.08
C ALA A 200 6.34 -8.50 -4.86
N ALA A 201 5.27 -7.75 -4.73
CA ALA A 201 5.29 -6.36 -4.28
C ALA A 201 4.05 -6.08 -3.44
N GLY A 202 4.13 -5.11 -2.55
CA GLY A 202 3.00 -4.74 -1.71
C GLY A 202 3.16 -3.38 -1.08
N TYR A 203 2.11 -2.97 -0.40
CA TYR A 203 2.09 -1.76 0.42
C TYR A 203 1.14 -1.93 1.61
N VAL A 204 1.35 -1.13 2.62
CA VAL A 204 0.44 -0.97 3.76
C VAL A 204 -0.05 0.47 3.79
N VAL A 205 -1.36 0.67 3.89
CA VAL A 205 -1.97 1.97 4.14
C VAL A 205 -2.35 2.05 5.61
N TYR A 206 -1.80 3.03 6.32
CA TYR A 206 -2.19 3.38 7.68
C TYR A 206 -3.24 4.50 7.60
N GLY A 207 -4.51 4.12 7.47
CA GLY A 207 -5.64 5.01 7.24
C GLY A 207 -6.79 4.76 8.22
N SER A 208 -8.03 5.03 7.80
CA SER A 208 -9.24 4.76 8.61
C SER A 208 -9.37 3.29 9.02
N SER A 209 -8.78 2.39 8.25
CA SER A 209 -8.39 1.03 8.66
C SER A 209 -7.00 0.78 8.09
N THR A 210 -6.22 -0.07 8.74
CA THR A 210 -4.91 -0.46 8.22
C THR A 210 -5.07 -1.60 7.25
N MET A 211 -4.64 -1.39 6.02
CA MET A 211 -4.73 -2.40 4.96
C MET A 211 -3.36 -2.75 4.41
N LEU A 212 -3.06 -4.04 4.34
CA LEU A 212 -1.95 -4.59 3.59
C LEU A 212 -2.47 -5.11 2.25
N VAL A 213 -1.92 -4.60 1.15
CA VAL A 213 -2.19 -5.09 -0.20
C VAL A 213 -0.90 -5.66 -0.77
N TYR A 214 -0.95 -6.89 -1.26
CA TYR A 214 0.20 -7.46 -1.96
C TYR A 214 -0.19 -8.18 -3.24
N ALA A 215 0.74 -8.20 -4.16
CA ALA A 215 0.64 -8.84 -5.46
C ALA A 215 1.76 -9.87 -5.64
N THR A 216 1.40 -10.96 -6.29
CA THR A 216 2.32 -11.82 -7.02
C THR A 216 1.84 -11.87 -8.46
N ARG A 217 2.56 -12.52 -9.38
CA ARG A 217 2.09 -12.69 -10.77
C ARG A 217 0.74 -13.39 -10.91
N ARG A 218 0.12 -13.86 -9.82
CA ARG A 218 -1.15 -14.59 -9.78
C ARG A 218 -2.35 -13.73 -9.46
N GLY A 219 -2.14 -12.52 -8.95
CA GLY A 219 -3.19 -11.61 -8.57
C GLY A 219 -2.80 -10.71 -7.43
N VAL A 220 -3.70 -9.81 -7.10
CA VAL A 220 -3.58 -8.81 -6.06
C VAL A 220 -4.63 -9.08 -4.99
N ASN A 221 -4.21 -9.10 -3.73
CA ASN A 221 -5.12 -9.35 -2.61
C ASN A 221 -4.91 -8.30 -1.52
N GLY A 222 -6.00 -7.87 -0.88
CA GLY A 222 -6.00 -6.90 0.21
C GLY A 222 -6.49 -7.52 1.51
N PHE A 223 -5.78 -7.20 2.59
CA PHE A 223 -6.01 -7.67 3.94
C PHE A 223 -6.20 -6.48 4.87
N THR A 224 -7.25 -6.48 5.65
CA THR A 224 -7.49 -5.45 6.67
C THR A 224 -7.00 -5.97 8.02
N LEU A 225 -6.29 -5.16 8.76
CA LEU A 225 -5.88 -5.48 10.12
C LEU A 225 -7.12 -5.47 11.02
N ASP A 226 -7.41 -6.63 11.62
CA ASP A 226 -8.37 -6.73 12.72
C ASP A 226 -7.65 -6.50 14.05
N PRO A 227 -7.85 -5.35 14.70
CA PRO A 227 -7.14 -5.02 15.93
C PRO A 227 -7.53 -5.91 17.11
N SER A 228 -8.68 -6.60 17.05
CA SER A 228 -9.17 -7.45 18.13
C SER A 228 -8.38 -8.75 18.26
N ILE A 229 -7.87 -9.27 17.15
CA ILE A 229 -7.04 -10.47 17.10
C ILE A 229 -5.60 -10.17 16.68
N GLY A 230 -5.32 -8.93 16.27
CA GLY A 230 -3.99 -8.49 15.85
C GLY A 230 -3.53 -9.11 14.53
N GLU A 231 -4.46 -9.49 13.61
CA GLU A 231 -4.13 -10.19 12.36
C GLU A 231 -4.66 -9.46 11.13
N PHE A 232 -3.87 -9.51 10.05
CA PHE A 232 -4.32 -9.09 8.73
C PHE A 232 -5.26 -10.16 8.14
N CYS A 233 -6.53 -9.78 7.92
CA CYS A 233 -7.59 -10.66 7.46
C CYS A 233 -7.99 -10.34 6.01
N LEU A 234 -8.13 -11.35 5.17
CA LEU A 234 -8.50 -11.20 3.75
C LEU A 234 -9.85 -10.47 3.63
N SER A 235 -9.81 -9.25 3.14
CA SER A 235 -10.99 -8.39 2.95
C SER A 235 -11.30 -8.11 1.48
N HIS A 236 -10.27 -8.08 0.64
CA HIS A 236 -10.36 -7.75 -0.78
C HIS A 236 -9.61 -8.81 -1.61
N PRO A 237 -10.24 -9.97 -1.89
CA PRO A 237 -9.64 -10.99 -2.76
C PRO A 237 -9.66 -10.53 -4.21
N ASP A 238 -8.63 -10.92 -4.97
CA ASP A 238 -8.51 -10.72 -6.42
C ASP A 238 -8.84 -9.31 -6.90
N ILE A 239 -8.17 -8.30 -6.31
CA ILE A 239 -8.34 -6.89 -6.68
C ILE A 239 -8.02 -6.71 -8.16
N LYS A 240 -8.94 -6.08 -8.89
CA LYS A 240 -8.76 -5.65 -10.27
C LYS A 240 -8.85 -4.13 -10.36
N CYS A 241 -7.92 -3.53 -11.07
CA CYS A 241 -8.02 -2.12 -11.44
C CYS A 241 -9.11 -1.95 -12.49
N PRO A 242 -10.14 -1.13 -12.27
CA PRO A 242 -11.14 -0.84 -13.29
C PRO A 242 -10.47 -0.35 -14.59
N GLU A 243 -10.95 -0.79 -15.75
CA GLU A 243 -10.38 -0.40 -17.06
C GLU A 243 -10.36 1.12 -17.29
N SER A 244 -11.32 1.83 -16.68
CA SER A 244 -11.41 3.29 -16.70
C SER A 244 -11.89 3.82 -15.35
N GLY A 245 -11.80 5.14 -15.16
CA GLY A 245 -12.28 5.83 -13.97
C GLY A 245 -12.64 7.27 -14.26
N LYS A 246 -12.99 8.02 -13.22
CA LYS A 246 -13.32 9.44 -13.28
C LYS A 246 -12.47 10.27 -12.32
N ILE A 247 -11.34 9.74 -11.88
CA ILE A 247 -10.46 10.40 -10.91
C ILE A 247 -9.10 10.60 -11.55
N TYR A 248 -8.57 11.83 -11.45
CA TYR A 248 -7.16 12.09 -11.70
C TYR A 248 -6.52 12.73 -10.48
N SER A 249 -5.31 12.30 -10.17
CA SER A 249 -4.54 12.70 -8.99
C SER A 249 -3.23 13.32 -9.45
N VAL A 250 -3.06 14.61 -9.23
CA VAL A 250 -1.83 15.35 -9.57
C VAL A 250 -1.72 16.58 -8.70
N ASN A 251 -0.51 17.00 -8.35
CA ASN A 251 -0.30 18.26 -7.66
C ASN A 251 -0.48 19.45 -8.63
N HIS A 252 -1.64 20.08 -8.60
CA HIS A 252 -1.94 21.26 -9.45
C HIS A 252 -1.08 22.47 -9.12
N GLY A 253 -0.50 22.56 -7.93
CA GLY A 253 0.44 23.64 -7.58
C GLY A 253 1.65 23.71 -8.52
N ASN A 254 2.01 22.56 -9.11
CA ASN A 254 3.11 22.46 -10.06
C ASN A 254 2.67 22.54 -11.54
N PHE A 255 1.41 22.90 -11.83
CA PHE A 255 0.86 22.83 -13.19
C PHE A 255 1.73 23.54 -14.24
N PHE A 256 2.19 24.75 -13.95
CA PHE A 256 3.02 25.51 -14.88
C PHE A 256 4.49 25.01 -14.97
N GLN A 257 4.90 24.14 -14.05
CA GLN A 257 6.19 23.46 -14.06
C GLN A 257 6.19 22.19 -14.92
N TYR A 258 5.02 21.69 -15.33
CA TYR A 258 4.91 20.48 -16.13
C TYR A 258 5.15 20.75 -17.61
N ALA A 259 5.62 19.74 -18.33
CA ALA A 259 5.74 19.77 -19.78
C ALA A 259 4.36 20.02 -20.44
N GLU A 260 4.36 20.63 -21.62
CA GLU A 260 3.14 21.07 -22.30
C GLU A 260 2.16 19.92 -22.58
N ASN A 261 2.65 18.77 -23.01
CA ASN A 261 1.84 17.57 -23.27
C ASN A 261 1.17 17.02 -21.99
N VAL A 262 1.84 17.10 -20.82
CA VAL A 262 1.25 16.74 -19.53
C VAL A 262 0.13 17.74 -19.16
N ARG A 263 0.38 19.03 -19.34
CA ARG A 263 -0.64 20.08 -19.12
C ARG A 263 -1.84 19.89 -20.03
N ALA A 264 -1.60 19.53 -21.29
CA ALA A 264 -2.66 19.24 -22.26
C ALA A 264 -3.56 18.09 -21.79
N TYR A 265 -2.97 17.00 -21.29
CA TYR A 265 -3.75 15.89 -20.71
C TYR A 265 -4.56 16.31 -19.48
N ILE A 266 -3.97 17.07 -18.55
CA ILE A 266 -4.69 17.60 -17.38
C ILE A 266 -5.87 18.46 -17.83
N ASN A 267 -5.68 19.36 -18.80
CA ASN A 267 -6.74 20.18 -19.39
C ASN A 267 -7.83 19.30 -20.05
N ARG A 268 -7.44 18.21 -20.76
CA ARG A 268 -8.38 17.24 -21.34
C ARG A 268 -9.25 16.60 -20.23
N CYS A 269 -8.66 16.19 -19.10
CA CYS A 269 -9.41 15.65 -17.95
C CYS A 269 -10.48 16.62 -17.43
N GLN A 270 -10.17 17.92 -17.40
CA GLN A 270 -11.08 18.97 -16.93
C GLN A 270 -12.17 19.33 -17.92
N LYS A 271 -11.84 19.30 -19.24
CA LYS A 271 -12.74 19.72 -20.32
C LYS A 271 -13.74 18.67 -20.78
N LYS A 272 -13.58 17.39 -20.36
CA LYS A 272 -14.54 16.32 -20.71
C LYS A 272 -15.97 16.74 -20.36
N THR A 273 -16.89 16.52 -21.29
CA THR A 273 -18.33 16.81 -21.13
C THR A 273 -19.05 15.59 -20.55
N LYS A 274 -20.33 15.76 -20.18
CA LYS A 274 -21.15 14.63 -19.72
C LYS A 274 -21.29 13.53 -20.79
N THR A 275 -21.29 13.91 -22.06
CA THR A 275 -21.34 12.99 -23.20
C THR A 275 -20.06 12.18 -23.35
N ASP A 276 -18.91 12.71 -22.94
CA ASP A 276 -17.60 12.05 -22.97
C ASP A 276 -17.26 11.34 -21.65
N GLY A 277 -18.24 11.08 -20.80
CA GLY A 277 -18.07 10.48 -19.50
C GLY A 277 -17.97 11.50 -18.34
N GLY A 278 -18.20 12.80 -18.60
CA GLY A 278 -18.16 13.92 -17.65
C GLY A 278 -16.74 14.41 -17.37
N PRO A 279 -16.57 15.59 -16.74
CA PRO A 279 -15.26 15.99 -16.30
C PRO A 279 -14.73 14.99 -15.28
N TYR A 280 -13.43 14.71 -15.33
CA TYR A 280 -12.81 13.88 -14.29
C TYR A 280 -12.69 14.70 -13.01
N THR A 281 -12.88 14.04 -11.89
CA THR A 281 -12.74 14.68 -10.57
C THR A 281 -11.28 14.65 -10.12
N GLN A 282 -10.73 15.82 -9.82
CA GLN A 282 -9.43 15.87 -9.17
C GLN A 282 -9.54 15.37 -7.73
N ARG A 283 -8.65 14.44 -7.38
CA ARG A 283 -8.43 13.97 -6.01
C ARG A 283 -6.93 13.80 -5.80
N TYR A 284 -6.33 14.57 -4.94
CA TYR A 284 -4.92 14.51 -4.62
C TYR A 284 -4.75 14.71 -3.11
N ILE A 285 -4.29 13.65 -2.43
CA ILE A 285 -4.10 13.60 -0.98
C ILE A 285 -2.70 14.09 -0.64
N GLY A 286 -1.73 13.84 -1.51
CA GLY A 286 -0.32 14.12 -1.26
C GLY A 286 0.40 13.00 -0.51
N SER A 287 -0.23 11.83 -0.38
CA SER A 287 0.37 10.55 0.00
C SER A 287 0.20 9.60 -1.19
N MET A 288 1.31 9.13 -1.76
CA MET A 288 1.25 8.30 -2.96
C MET A 288 0.52 6.99 -2.69
N VAL A 289 0.80 6.35 -1.56
CA VAL A 289 0.11 5.10 -1.16
C VAL A 289 -1.40 5.29 -1.17
N SER A 290 -1.90 6.38 -0.57
CA SER A 290 -3.34 6.64 -0.46
C SER A 290 -3.98 7.00 -1.79
N ASP A 291 -3.31 7.82 -2.60
CA ASP A 291 -3.79 8.24 -3.92
C ASP A 291 -3.84 7.04 -4.90
N VAL A 292 -2.78 6.23 -4.93
CA VAL A 292 -2.72 5.04 -5.80
C VAL A 292 -3.67 3.96 -5.32
N HIS A 293 -3.77 3.71 -4.00
CA HIS A 293 -4.73 2.75 -3.44
C HIS A 293 -6.18 3.08 -3.85
N ARG A 294 -6.58 4.34 -3.71
CA ARG A 294 -7.92 4.78 -4.16
C ARG A 294 -8.13 4.53 -5.64
N ASN A 295 -7.15 4.86 -6.49
CA ASN A 295 -7.26 4.71 -7.93
C ASN A 295 -7.24 3.23 -8.36
N LEU A 296 -6.49 2.38 -7.67
CA LEU A 296 -6.52 0.93 -7.85
C LEU A 296 -7.92 0.33 -7.62
N ILE A 297 -8.62 0.80 -6.58
CA ILE A 297 -9.94 0.26 -6.20
C ILE A 297 -11.08 0.89 -7.02
N LYS A 298 -11.01 2.18 -7.32
CA LYS A 298 -12.12 2.94 -7.93
C LYS A 298 -11.94 3.23 -9.42
N GLY A 299 -10.78 2.96 -9.96
CA GLY A 299 -10.35 3.45 -11.26
C GLY A 299 -9.92 4.91 -11.20
N GLY A 300 -8.95 5.27 -12.01
CA GLY A 300 -8.37 6.60 -12.03
C GLY A 300 -6.93 6.59 -12.53
N ILE A 301 -6.31 7.76 -12.52
CA ILE A 301 -4.90 7.94 -12.87
C ILE A 301 -4.21 8.78 -11.79
N PHE A 302 -3.04 8.33 -11.34
CA PHE A 302 -2.12 9.11 -10.52
C PHE A 302 -0.93 9.55 -11.39
N MET A 303 -0.57 10.82 -11.27
CA MET A 303 0.49 11.43 -12.05
C MET A 303 1.46 12.18 -11.15
N TYR A 304 2.72 11.83 -11.25
CA TYR A 304 3.84 12.54 -10.64
C TYR A 304 4.89 12.85 -11.70
N PRO A 305 4.63 13.83 -12.58
CA PRO A 305 5.52 14.18 -13.68
C PRO A 305 6.83 14.77 -13.19
N GLY A 306 7.84 14.78 -14.06
CA GLY A 306 8.97 15.67 -13.88
C GLY A 306 8.54 17.13 -14.01
N THR A 307 9.24 18.02 -13.30
CA THR A 307 9.11 19.46 -13.38
C THR A 307 10.31 20.08 -14.06
N ILE A 308 10.24 21.38 -14.41
CA ILE A 308 11.39 22.12 -14.98
C ILE A 308 12.60 21.99 -14.06
N ASP A 309 12.41 22.14 -12.74
CA ASP A 309 13.49 22.07 -11.74
C ASP A 309 13.91 20.62 -11.42
N ARG A 310 13.02 19.65 -11.62
CA ARG A 310 13.25 18.21 -11.35
C ARG A 310 12.80 17.34 -12.52
N PRO A 311 13.50 17.39 -13.65
CA PRO A 311 13.07 16.68 -14.88
C PRO A 311 13.07 15.16 -14.74
N LYS A 312 13.86 14.62 -13.79
CA LYS A 312 13.91 13.19 -13.46
C LYS A 312 12.79 12.76 -12.49
N GLY A 313 11.86 13.66 -12.14
CA GLY A 313 10.83 13.38 -11.15
C GLY A 313 11.34 13.45 -9.70
N LYS A 314 10.46 13.15 -8.74
CA LYS A 314 10.79 13.07 -7.30
C LYS A 314 10.78 11.63 -6.79
N LEU A 315 9.86 10.81 -7.28
CA LEU A 315 9.64 9.46 -6.78
C LEU A 315 10.81 8.53 -7.16
N ARG A 316 11.05 7.54 -6.30
CA ARG A 316 12.17 6.61 -6.45
C ARG A 316 11.73 5.35 -7.20
N LEU A 317 12.54 4.93 -8.15
CA LEU A 317 12.21 3.83 -9.05
C LEU A 317 12.03 2.51 -8.28
N LEU A 318 12.98 2.16 -7.40
CA LEU A 318 13.12 0.80 -6.87
C LEU A 318 12.10 0.47 -5.78
N TYR A 319 11.88 1.37 -4.83
CA TYR A 319 11.03 1.06 -3.66
C TYR A 319 9.69 1.78 -3.64
N GLU A 320 9.40 2.66 -4.61
CA GLU A 320 8.11 3.32 -4.79
C GLU A 320 7.47 2.96 -6.13
N CYS A 321 8.08 3.36 -7.28
CA CYS A 321 7.45 3.22 -8.60
C CYS A 321 7.33 1.76 -9.07
N ASN A 322 8.40 0.95 -8.91
CA ASN A 322 8.40 -0.46 -9.32
C ASN A 322 7.35 -1.29 -8.58
N PRO A 323 7.24 -1.27 -7.23
CA PRO A 323 6.22 -2.04 -6.53
C PRO A 323 4.80 -1.64 -6.94
N PHE A 324 4.49 -0.35 -7.03
CA PHE A 324 3.16 0.08 -7.47
C PHE A 324 2.87 -0.26 -8.92
N ALA A 325 3.85 -0.12 -9.82
CA ALA A 325 3.71 -0.53 -11.22
C ALA A 325 3.40 -2.03 -11.33
N PHE A 326 4.10 -2.88 -10.57
CA PHE A 326 3.87 -4.31 -10.54
C PHE A 326 2.45 -4.64 -10.06
N ILE A 327 2.03 -4.07 -8.93
CA ILE A 327 0.69 -4.29 -8.36
C ILE A 327 -0.39 -3.86 -9.36
N ASN A 328 -0.26 -2.66 -9.91
CA ASN A 328 -1.28 -2.11 -10.81
C ASN A 328 -1.39 -2.89 -12.12
N GLU A 329 -0.27 -3.32 -12.70
CA GLU A 329 -0.28 -4.13 -13.93
C GLU A 329 -0.83 -5.53 -13.72
N VAL A 330 -0.51 -6.17 -12.58
CA VAL A 330 -1.13 -7.46 -12.21
C VAL A 330 -2.64 -7.30 -12.02
N ALA A 331 -3.09 -6.15 -11.53
CA ALA A 331 -4.51 -5.82 -11.41
C ALA A 331 -5.18 -5.44 -12.74
N GLY A 332 -4.43 -5.28 -13.85
CA GLY A 332 -4.94 -4.95 -15.18
C GLY A 332 -4.79 -3.49 -15.61
N GLY A 333 -4.13 -2.66 -14.81
CA GLY A 333 -3.79 -1.28 -15.16
C GLY A 333 -2.48 -1.15 -15.93
N LYS A 334 -1.91 0.07 -15.99
CA LYS A 334 -0.63 0.40 -16.65
C LYS A 334 0.20 1.36 -15.80
N ALA A 335 1.52 1.38 -16.03
CA ALA A 335 2.43 2.36 -15.46
C ALA A 335 3.58 2.72 -16.44
N THR A 336 3.90 4.02 -16.54
CA THR A 336 4.97 4.54 -17.42
C THR A 336 5.70 5.73 -16.76
N ASP A 337 6.93 5.99 -17.20
CA ASP A 337 7.65 7.24 -16.90
C ASP A 337 7.31 8.37 -17.90
N GLY A 338 6.43 8.08 -18.86
CA GLY A 338 6.07 8.94 -19.98
C GLY A 338 6.82 8.63 -21.28
N LYS A 339 7.82 7.73 -21.24
CA LYS A 339 8.61 7.28 -22.41
C LYS A 339 8.61 5.78 -22.55
N GLN A 340 8.67 5.05 -21.42
CA GLN A 340 8.72 3.61 -21.40
C GLN A 340 7.96 3.07 -20.18
N ARG A 341 7.67 1.79 -20.20
CA ARG A 341 7.04 1.08 -19.10
C ARG A 341 7.97 1.08 -17.87
N ILE A 342 7.44 1.42 -16.69
CA ILE A 342 8.22 1.47 -15.44
C ILE A 342 8.98 0.16 -15.19
N LEU A 343 8.31 -0.97 -15.33
CA LEU A 343 8.89 -2.28 -15.01
C LEU A 343 10.05 -2.72 -15.93
N ASP A 344 10.25 -2.03 -17.06
CA ASP A 344 11.36 -2.32 -18.00
C ASP A 344 12.60 -1.42 -17.77
N ILE A 345 12.47 -0.40 -16.92
CA ILE A 345 13.61 0.48 -16.61
C ILE A 345 14.67 -0.32 -15.86
N GLN A 346 15.91 -0.32 -16.38
CA GLN A 346 17.07 -0.87 -15.71
C GLN A 346 17.58 0.14 -14.68
N PRO A 347 17.55 -0.16 -13.37
CA PRO A 347 18.10 0.73 -12.35
C PRO A 347 19.63 0.79 -12.46
N THR A 348 20.18 1.97 -12.20
CA THR A 348 21.63 2.21 -12.17
C THR A 348 22.14 2.55 -10.77
N GLN A 349 21.24 2.95 -9.88
CA GLN A 349 21.56 3.31 -8.50
C GLN A 349 20.35 3.09 -7.58
N LEU A 350 20.58 2.89 -6.28
CA LEU A 350 19.56 2.56 -5.28
C LEU A 350 18.46 3.62 -5.23
N HIS A 351 18.82 4.89 -5.17
CA HIS A 351 17.88 6.01 -5.04
C HIS A 351 17.54 6.68 -6.38
N GLN A 352 17.60 5.91 -7.49
CA GLN A 352 17.23 6.44 -8.81
C GLN A 352 15.81 6.98 -8.82
N ARG A 353 15.64 8.22 -9.28
CA ARG A 353 14.32 8.87 -9.42
C ARG A 353 13.78 8.73 -10.84
N THR A 354 12.46 8.78 -10.97
CA THR A 354 11.76 8.71 -12.26
C THR A 354 10.44 9.49 -12.20
N PRO A 355 9.99 10.12 -13.29
CA PRO A 355 8.59 10.52 -13.45
C PRO A 355 7.69 9.29 -13.36
N PHE A 356 6.46 9.46 -12.87
CA PHE A 356 5.57 8.33 -12.64
C PHE A 356 4.13 8.64 -13.03
N PHE A 357 3.57 7.79 -13.88
CA PHE A 357 2.18 7.80 -14.30
C PHE A 357 1.63 6.40 -14.15
N ILE A 358 0.51 6.23 -13.42
CA ILE A 358 -0.06 4.93 -13.10
C ILE A 358 -1.58 5.02 -12.99
N GLY A 359 -2.29 4.00 -13.48
CA GLY A 359 -3.75 3.96 -13.33
C GLY A 359 -4.44 2.98 -14.26
N SER A 360 -5.72 3.25 -14.46
CA SER A 360 -6.63 2.50 -15.32
C SER A 360 -6.16 2.49 -16.77
N LYS A 361 -6.23 1.31 -17.40
CA LYS A 361 -5.66 1.04 -18.72
C LYS A 361 -6.11 2.04 -19.79
N LEU A 362 -7.39 2.39 -19.84
CA LEU A 362 -7.93 3.31 -20.84
C LEU A 362 -7.48 4.75 -20.57
N MET A 363 -7.47 5.22 -19.34
CA MET A 363 -6.98 6.55 -18.98
C MET A 363 -5.48 6.70 -19.23
N MET A 364 -4.70 5.64 -18.99
CA MET A 364 -3.28 5.61 -19.35
C MET A 364 -3.06 5.67 -20.86
N GLY A 365 -3.92 5.01 -21.66
CA GLY A 365 -3.91 5.13 -23.12
C GLY A 365 -4.16 6.55 -23.58
N GLU A 366 -5.16 7.24 -23.03
CA GLU A 366 -5.43 8.67 -23.30
C GLU A 366 -4.23 9.56 -22.95
N LEU A 367 -3.54 9.27 -21.84
CA LEU A 367 -2.31 10.00 -21.48
C LEU A 367 -1.19 9.73 -22.48
N GLU A 368 -0.93 8.46 -22.82
CA GLU A 368 0.13 8.07 -23.77
C GLU A 368 -0.07 8.73 -25.14
N GLU A 369 -1.32 8.84 -25.63
CA GLU A 369 -1.66 9.60 -26.84
C GLU A 369 -1.29 11.08 -26.74
N CYS A 370 -1.61 11.72 -25.60
CA CYS A 370 -1.25 13.13 -25.39
C CYS A 370 0.26 13.33 -25.29
N LEU A 371 0.97 12.40 -24.64
CA LEU A 371 2.42 12.48 -24.51
C LEU A 371 3.13 12.33 -25.86
N ALA A 372 2.56 11.56 -26.78
CA ALA A 372 3.11 11.32 -28.13
C ALA A 372 2.79 12.45 -29.13
N ASN A 373 1.60 13.03 -29.07
CA ASN A 373 1.04 13.85 -30.15
C ASN A 373 0.77 15.32 -29.80
N ASN A 374 1.15 15.78 -28.57
CA ASN A 374 0.82 17.13 -28.07
C ASN A 374 -0.68 17.46 -28.27
N CYS A 375 -1.57 16.68 -27.66
CA CYS A 375 -3.02 16.76 -27.86
C CYS A 375 -3.69 18.10 -27.49
#